data_b39f6105a4c8d60d81e637f24f00e96d
#
_entry.id   b39f6105a4c8d60d81e637f24f00e96d
#
_cell.length_a   1.000
_cell.length_b   1.000
_cell.length_c   1.000
_cell.angle_alpha   90.00
_cell.angle_beta   90.00
_cell.angle_gamma   90.00
#
_symmetry.space_group_name_H-M   'P 1'
#
loop_
_entity.id
_entity.type
_entity.pdbx_description
1 polymer ?
#
loop_
_entity_poly.entity_id
_entity_poly.type
_entity_poly.pdbx_seq_one_letter_code
_entity_poly.pdbx_strand_id
1 'polypeptide(L)'
;MTTPRAVRIDAATLALLTLPPLFWAGNAIVGRLAVGLIAPMALNALRWLLAGLVLLPFVWRDVLAHRAVIRRQWLIITTLGILGMGSYNALQYLALTTSTPTNVTLIAASAPLFTLALGALFFSEGLDARRVVGAIFSIVGVALVMVRGDLARLWTLSFVIGDVFMLVAAALWSLYTWILRVRRP
;
A
#
# COMPACT_ATOMS: atom_id res chain seq x y z
N MET A 1 23.47 -10.65 -27.94
CA MET A 1 22.36 -9.69 -27.69
C MET A 1 21.07 -10.49 -27.73
N THR A 2 20.55 -10.87 -26.56
CA THR A 2 19.25 -11.57 -26.46
C THR A 2 18.14 -10.52 -26.52
N THR A 3 17.34 -10.56 -27.58
CA THR A 3 16.14 -9.74 -27.71
C THR A 3 15.25 -9.93 -26.48
N PRO A 4 14.76 -8.85 -25.85
CA PRO A 4 13.83 -8.98 -24.73
C PRO A 4 12.58 -9.69 -25.24
N ARG A 5 12.26 -10.84 -24.60
CA ARG A 5 11.05 -11.58 -24.90
C ARG A 5 9.87 -10.68 -24.53
N ALA A 6 9.09 -10.28 -25.54
CA ALA A 6 7.87 -9.52 -25.31
C ALA A 6 6.98 -10.31 -24.33
N VAL A 7 6.71 -9.74 -23.15
CA VAL A 7 5.79 -10.32 -22.17
C VAL A 7 4.42 -10.28 -22.81
N ARG A 8 3.90 -11.44 -23.22
CA ARG A 8 2.51 -11.57 -23.69
C ARG A 8 1.60 -11.37 -22.46
N ILE A 9 0.83 -10.30 -22.49
CA ILE A 9 -0.22 -10.06 -21.48
C ILE A 9 -1.39 -10.98 -21.87
N ASP A 10 -1.50 -12.11 -21.19
CA ASP A 10 -2.64 -13.00 -21.30
C ASP A 10 -3.76 -12.61 -20.30
N ALA A 11 -4.93 -13.24 -20.43
CA ALA A 11 -6.08 -12.96 -19.59
C ALA A 11 -5.79 -13.21 -18.07
N ALA A 12 -4.96 -14.19 -17.75
CA ALA A 12 -4.56 -14.49 -16.38
C ALA A 12 -3.67 -13.38 -15.81
N THR A 13 -2.68 -12.91 -16.59
CA THR A 13 -1.84 -11.76 -16.21
C THR A 13 -2.69 -10.51 -16.01
N LEU A 14 -3.65 -10.25 -16.91
CA LEU A 14 -4.55 -9.10 -16.81
C LEU A 14 -5.40 -9.19 -15.53
N ALA A 15 -5.96 -10.36 -15.23
CA ALA A 15 -6.71 -10.59 -14.00
C ALA A 15 -5.86 -10.39 -12.74
N LEU A 16 -4.63 -10.94 -12.70
CA LEU A 16 -3.69 -10.77 -11.60
C LEU A 16 -3.28 -9.30 -11.39
N LEU A 17 -3.23 -8.50 -12.44
CA LEU A 17 -2.92 -7.07 -12.34
C LEU A 17 -4.13 -6.23 -11.93
N THR A 18 -5.34 -6.66 -12.25
CA THR A 18 -6.57 -5.86 -12.06
C THR A 18 -7.26 -6.17 -10.73
N LEU A 19 -7.31 -7.45 -10.30
CA LEU A 19 -8.02 -7.86 -9.09
C LEU A 19 -7.48 -7.21 -7.80
N PRO A 20 -6.15 -7.13 -7.54
CA PRO A 20 -5.66 -6.51 -6.31
C PRO A 20 -6.07 -5.04 -6.16
N PRO A 21 -5.94 -4.15 -7.20
CA PRO A 21 -6.45 -2.78 -7.12
C PRO A 21 -7.97 -2.69 -6.85
N LEU A 22 -8.77 -3.59 -7.42
CA LEU A 22 -10.21 -3.63 -7.15
C LEU A 22 -10.51 -3.99 -5.67
N PHE A 23 -9.81 -4.98 -5.12
CA PHE A 23 -9.94 -5.31 -3.69
C PHE A 23 -9.45 -4.18 -2.79
N TRP A 24 -8.40 -3.44 -3.16
CA TRP A 24 -7.94 -2.29 -2.40
C TRP A 24 -8.94 -1.14 -2.43
N ALA A 25 -9.54 -0.86 -3.59
CA ALA A 25 -10.63 0.12 -3.70
C ALA A 25 -11.84 -0.28 -2.85
N GLY A 26 -12.26 -1.54 -2.94
CA GLY A 26 -13.32 -2.11 -2.09
C GLY A 26 -13.01 -1.98 -0.60
N ASN A 27 -11.77 -2.25 -0.20
CA ASN A 27 -11.33 -2.09 1.19
C ASN A 27 -11.47 -0.64 1.70
N ALA A 28 -11.14 0.35 0.87
CA ALA A 28 -11.30 1.76 1.24
C ALA A 28 -12.78 2.14 1.41
N ILE A 29 -13.66 1.63 0.54
CA ILE A 29 -15.10 1.85 0.62
C ILE A 29 -15.66 1.21 1.91
N VAL A 30 -15.35 -0.06 2.16
CA VAL A 30 -15.78 -0.76 3.39
C VAL A 30 -15.25 -0.05 4.63
N GLY A 31 -13.97 0.38 4.61
CA GLY A 31 -13.39 1.15 5.71
C GLY A 31 -14.15 2.43 5.99
N ARG A 32 -14.62 3.13 4.95
CA ARG A 32 -15.44 4.35 5.12
C ARG A 32 -16.83 4.06 5.67
N LEU A 33 -17.48 3.00 5.19
CA LEU A 33 -18.80 2.58 5.69
C LEU A 33 -18.75 2.09 7.15
N ALA A 34 -17.61 1.58 7.59
CA ALA A 34 -17.41 1.11 8.96
C ALA A 34 -17.14 2.24 9.97
N VAL A 35 -16.91 3.48 9.50
CA VAL A 35 -16.70 4.62 10.40
C VAL A 35 -17.94 4.86 11.28
N GLY A 36 -17.72 4.90 12.59
CA GLY A 36 -18.79 5.02 13.58
C GLY A 36 -19.48 3.70 13.99
N LEU A 37 -19.28 2.62 13.24
CA LEU A 37 -19.83 1.29 13.56
C LEU A 37 -18.81 0.43 14.32
N ILE A 38 -17.54 0.52 13.97
CA ILE A 38 -16.46 -0.26 14.59
C ILE A 38 -15.19 0.61 14.70
N ALA A 39 -14.45 0.45 15.78
CA ALA A 39 -13.18 1.15 15.95
C ALA A 39 -12.19 0.74 14.84
N PRO A 40 -11.45 1.70 14.22
CA PRO A 40 -10.51 1.43 13.12
C PRO A 40 -9.50 0.34 13.40
N MET A 41 -8.95 0.30 14.62
CA MET A 41 -8.00 -0.74 15.03
C MET A 41 -8.66 -2.11 15.17
N ALA A 42 -9.90 -2.17 15.67
CA ALA A 42 -10.66 -3.42 15.76
C ALA A 42 -10.99 -3.95 14.37
N LEU A 43 -11.41 -3.10 13.45
CA LEU A 43 -11.64 -3.48 12.05
C LEU A 43 -10.38 -4.07 11.41
N ASN A 44 -9.24 -3.41 11.59
CA ASN A 44 -7.97 -3.91 11.07
C ASN A 44 -7.58 -5.26 11.69
N ALA A 45 -7.68 -5.40 13.01
CA ALA A 45 -7.35 -6.63 13.74
C ALA A 45 -8.26 -7.79 13.31
N LEU A 46 -9.57 -7.59 13.28
CA LEU A 46 -10.54 -8.62 12.86
C LEU A 46 -10.30 -9.07 11.42
N ARG A 47 -10.03 -8.14 10.52
CA ARG A 47 -9.75 -8.47 9.12
C ARG A 47 -8.53 -9.34 8.96
N TRP A 48 -7.42 -9.01 9.63
CA TRP A 48 -6.20 -9.81 9.57
C TRP A 48 -6.33 -11.13 10.31
N LEU A 49 -7.09 -11.18 11.42
CA LEU A 49 -7.41 -12.41 12.11
C LEU A 49 -8.21 -13.36 11.20
N LEU A 50 -9.27 -12.86 10.57
CA LEU A 50 -10.07 -13.66 9.63
C LEU A 50 -9.26 -14.13 8.43
N ALA A 51 -8.43 -13.25 7.83
CA ALA A 51 -7.55 -13.64 6.75
C ALA A 51 -6.56 -14.74 7.19
N GLY A 52 -5.97 -14.62 8.38
CA GLY A 52 -5.10 -15.64 8.95
C GLY A 52 -5.81 -16.97 9.18
N LEU A 53 -7.02 -16.94 9.76
CA LEU A 53 -7.81 -18.16 9.99
C LEU A 53 -8.19 -18.86 8.68
N VAL A 54 -8.53 -18.10 7.64
CA VAL A 54 -8.87 -18.67 6.32
C VAL A 54 -7.64 -19.24 5.62
N LEU A 55 -6.50 -18.56 5.70
CA LEU A 55 -5.28 -18.98 5.00
C LEU A 55 -4.52 -20.10 5.74
N LEU A 56 -4.56 -20.11 7.07
CA LEU A 56 -3.78 -21.04 7.88
C LEU A 56 -3.93 -22.52 7.47
N PRO A 57 -5.14 -23.06 7.21
CA PRO A 57 -5.29 -24.46 6.79
C PRO A 57 -4.55 -24.81 5.51
N PHE A 58 -4.41 -23.84 4.59
CA PHE A 58 -3.75 -24.04 3.29
C PHE A 58 -2.23 -23.99 3.39
N VAL A 59 -1.70 -23.15 4.29
CA VAL A 59 -0.24 -22.91 4.41
C VAL A 59 0.39 -23.57 5.63
N TRP A 60 -0.41 -24.26 6.46
CA TRP A 60 0.05 -24.86 7.73
C TRP A 60 1.25 -25.79 7.58
N ARG A 61 1.21 -26.68 6.57
CA ARG A 61 2.31 -27.62 6.29
C ARG A 61 3.60 -26.88 5.92
N ASP A 62 3.50 -25.83 5.12
CA ASP A 62 4.65 -25.02 4.70
C ASP A 62 5.22 -24.24 5.88
N VAL A 63 4.36 -23.69 6.75
CA VAL A 63 4.78 -22.99 7.98
C VAL A 63 5.56 -23.94 8.89
N LEU A 64 5.06 -25.18 9.08
CA LEU A 64 5.76 -26.18 9.89
C LEU A 64 7.08 -26.62 9.27
N ALA A 65 7.13 -26.83 7.95
CA ALA A 65 8.34 -27.21 7.24
C ALA A 65 9.43 -26.12 7.35
N HIS A 66 9.06 -24.84 7.31
CA HIS A 66 9.98 -23.71 7.36
C HIS A 66 10.12 -23.06 8.74
N ARG A 67 9.63 -23.72 9.81
CA ARG A 67 9.63 -23.17 11.18
C ARG A 67 11.01 -22.70 11.68
N ALA A 68 12.08 -23.38 11.28
CA ALA A 68 13.44 -23.01 11.66
C ALA A 68 13.87 -21.69 11.02
N VAL A 69 13.53 -21.48 9.74
CA VAL A 69 13.79 -20.23 9.01
C VAL A 69 12.97 -19.10 9.63
N ILE A 70 11.67 -19.33 9.88
CA ILE A 70 10.77 -18.36 10.51
C ILE A 70 11.31 -17.94 11.88
N ARG A 71 11.74 -18.88 12.73
CA ARG A 71 12.36 -18.57 14.02
C ARG A 71 13.65 -17.77 13.89
N ARG A 72 14.49 -18.08 12.90
CA ARG A 72 15.74 -17.34 12.67
C ARG A 72 15.49 -15.93 12.17
N GLN A 73 14.45 -15.74 11.39
CA GLN A 73 14.12 -14.47 10.74
C GLN A 73 12.90 -13.76 11.40
N TRP A 74 12.50 -14.17 12.61
CA TRP A 74 11.28 -13.68 13.23
C TRP A 74 11.21 -12.15 13.30
N LEU A 75 12.33 -11.49 13.59
CA LEU A 75 12.40 -10.04 13.74
C LEU A 75 12.08 -9.34 12.40
N ILE A 76 12.69 -9.79 11.29
CA ILE A 76 12.44 -9.20 9.97
C ILE A 76 11.00 -9.48 9.50
N ILE A 77 10.50 -10.68 9.73
CA ILE A 77 9.13 -11.07 9.38
C ILE A 77 8.11 -10.23 10.16
N THR A 78 8.33 -10.06 11.47
CA THR A 78 7.48 -9.21 12.32
C THR A 78 7.54 -7.75 11.89
N THR A 79 8.74 -7.22 11.63
CA THR A 79 8.91 -5.84 11.15
C THR A 79 8.16 -5.61 9.83
N LEU A 80 8.30 -6.52 8.88
CA LEU A 80 7.57 -6.45 7.60
C LEU A 80 6.06 -6.57 7.80
N GLY A 81 5.60 -7.45 8.69
CA GLY A 81 4.19 -7.58 9.05
C GLY A 81 3.61 -6.30 9.65
N ILE A 82 4.34 -5.68 10.60
CA ILE A 82 3.92 -4.43 11.23
C ILE A 82 3.90 -3.29 10.20
N LEU A 83 4.97 -3.09 9.44
CA LEU A 83 5.08 -1.97 8.50
C LEU A 83 4.09 -2.09 7.34
N GLY A 84 4.04 -3.25 6.68
CA GLY A 84 3.24 -3.44 5.48
C GLY A 84 1.77 -3.73 5.79
N MET A 85 1.52 -4.72 6.64
CA MET A 85 0.16 -5.24 6.84
C MET A 85 -0.54 -4.55 8.01
N GLY A 86 0.13 -4.40 9.15
CA GLY A 86 -0.45 -3.83 10.36
C GLY A 86 -0.69 -2.34 10.22
N SER A 87 0.37 -1.57 9.94
CA SER A 87 0.33 -0.11 10.01
C SER A 87 -0.42 0.54 8.86
N TYR A 88 -0.21 0.08 7.62
CA TYR A 88 -0.81 0.75 6.46
C TYR A 88 -2.34 0.82 6.54
N ASN A 89 -3.00 -0.32 6.73
CA ASN A 89 -4.47 -0.35 6.79
C ASN A 89 -5.01 0.27 8.08
N ALA A 90 -4.32 0.12 9.21
CA ALA A 90 -4.70 0.77 10.46
C ALA A 90 -4.72 2.29 10.30
N LEU A 91 -3.65 2.87 9.76
CA LEU A 91 -3.55 4.30 9.50
C LEU A 91 -4.53 4.77 8.42
N GLN A 92 -4.78 3.97 7.37
CA GLN A 92 -5.79 4.27 6.37
C GLN A 92 -7.20 4.35 6.99
N TYR A 93 -7.56 3.42 7.87
CA TYR A 93 -8.87 3.47 8.54
C TYR A 93 -8.97 4.63 9.52
N LEU A 94 -7.88 4.97 10.23
CA LEU A 94 -7.82 6.19 11.03
C LEU A 94 -7.94 7.44 10.16
N ALA A 95 -7.29 7.48 9.02
CA ALA A 95 -7.41 8.58 8.07
C ALA A 95 -8.86 8.82 7.65
N LEU A 96 -9.59 7.75 7.34
CA LEU A 96 -10.99 7.80 6.90
C LEU A 96 -11.97 8.29 7.98
N THR A 97 -11.57 8.37 9.25
CA THR A 97 -12.43 8.94 10.30
C THR A 97 -12.60 10.46 10.16
N THR A 98 -11.58 11.15 9.67
CA THR A 98 -11.57 12.63 9.58
C THR A 98 -11.33 13.13 8.16
N SER A 99 -10.73 12.32 7.28
CA SER A 99 -10.49 12.66 5.88
C SER A 99 -11.52 12.00 4.95
N THR A 100 -11.56 12.47 3.70
CA THR A 100 -12.43 11.90 2.66
C THR A 100 -11.72 10.74 1.95
N PRO A 101 -12.45 9.75 1.40
CA PRO A 101 -11.85 8.72 0.55
C PRO A 101 -11.06 9.30 -0.63
N THR A 102 -11.49 10.45 -1.16
CA THR A 102 -10.80 11.17 -2.23
C THR A 102 -9.41 11.63 -1.80
N ASN A 103 -9.31 12.35 -0.66
CA ASN A 103 -8.03 12.79 -0.12
C ASN A 103 -7.12 11.61 0.21
N VAL A 104 -7.66 10.60 0.90
CA VAL A 104 -6.91 9.39 1.26
C VAL A 104 -6.32 8.71 0.02
N THR A 105 -7.10 8.57 -1.06
CA THR A 105 -6.63 7.97 -2.30
C THR A 105 -5.58 8.83 -3.02
N LEU A 106 -5.77 10.15 -3.03
CA LEU A 106 -4.81 11.09 -3.62
C LEU A 106 -3.46 11.02 -2.88
N ILE A 107 -3.51 11.02 -1.55
CA ILE A 107 -2.30 10.89 -0.72
C ILE A 107 -1.65 9.52 -0.92
N ALA A 108 -2.42 8.44 -1.01
CA ALA A 108 -1.90 7.10 -1.31
C ALA A 108 -1.13 7.06 -2.64
N ALA A 109 -1.60 7.81 -3.63
CA ALA A 109 -0.92 7.91 -4.93
C ALA A 109 0.47 8.60 -4.86
N SER A 110 0.81 9.24 -3.73
CA SER A 110 2.16 9.79 -3.49
C SER A 110 3.19 8.74 -3.06
N ALA A 111 2.79 7.49 -2.76
CA ALA A 111 3.70 6.43 -2.33
C ALA A 111 4.92 6.22 -3.26
N PRO A 112 4.84 6.34 -4.60
CA PRO A 112 6.02 6.27 -5.46
C PRO A 112 7.07 7.35 -5.15
N LEU A 113 6.66 8.57 -4.75
CA LEU A 113 7.61 9.63 -4.35
C LEU A 113 8.33 9.25 -3.06
N PHE A 114 7.61 8.73 -2.04
CA PHE A 114 8.24 8.22 -0.82
C PHE A 114 9.21 7.08 -1.13
N THR A 115 8.83 6.19 -2.05
CA THR A 115 9.70 5.07 -2.47
C THR A 115 10.99 5.58 -3.11
N LEU A 116 10.91 6.59 -3.98
CA LEU A 116 12.08 7.21 -4.60
C LEU A 116 12.94 7.96 -3.57
N ALA A 117 12.31 8.74 -2.69
CA ALA A 117 13.02 9.51 -1.66
C ALA A 117 13.74 8.59 -0.67
N LEU A 118 13.06 7.58 -0.13
CA LEU A 118 13.65 6.61 0.79
C LEU A 118 14.76 5.79 0.10
N GLY A 119 14.57 5.43 -1.17
CA GLY A 119 15.57 4.73 -1.98
C GLY A 119 16.86 5.52 -2.09
N ALA A 120 16.76 6.81 -2.40
CA ALA A 120 17.91 7.70 -2.51
C ALA A 120 18.59 7.97 -1.16
N LEU A 121 17.78 8.19 -0.10
CA LEU A 121 18.32 8.60 1.21
C LEU A 121 18.93 7.43 2.00
N PHE A 122 18.34 6.25 1.95
CA PHE A 122 18.71 5.15 2.86
C PHE A 122 19.21 3.89 2.15
N PHE A 123 18.98 3.76 0.85
CA PHE A 123 19.29 2.53 0.12
C PHE A 123 20.25 2.75 -1.05
N SER A 124 20.88 3.93 -1.14
CA SER A 124 21.86 4.30 -2.16
C SER A 124 21.36 4.06 -3.60
N GLU A 125 20.05 4.13 -3.80
CA GLU A 125 19.45 4.00 -5.14
C GLU A 125 19.59 5.33 -5.89
N GLY A 126 20.16 5.29 -7.09
CA GLY A 126 20.27 6.50 -7.91
C GLY A 126 18.90 7.06 -8.30
N LEU A 127 18.74 8.38 -8.21
CA LEU A 127 17.55 9.06 -8.73
C LEU A 127 17.61 9.07 -10.26
N ASP A 128 16.72 8.32 -10.89
CA ASP A 128 16.50 8.37 -12.33
C ASP A 128 15.43 9.41 -12.64
N ALA A 129 15.78 10.42 -13.42
CA ALA A 129 14.88 11.49 -13.83
C ALA A 129 13.58 10.95 -14.47
N ARG A 130 13.67 9.86 -15.24
CA ARG A 130 12.48 9.22 -15.85
C ARG A 130 11.51 8.70 -14.80
N ARG A 131 12.02 8.09 -13.71
CA ARG A 131 11.20 7.58 -12.60
C ARG A 131 10.54 8.72 -11.83
N VAL A 132 11.28 9.80 -11.57
CA VAL A 132 10.76 11.00 -10.91
C VAL A 132 9.66 11.64 -11.74
N VAL A 133 9.91 11.87 -13.02
CA VAL A 133 8.91 12.43 -13.96
C VAL A 133 7.68 11.52 -14.03
N GLY A 134 7.87 10.21 -14.16
CA GLY A 134 6.75 9.24 -14.17
C GLY A 134 5.92 9.28 -12.89
N ALA A 135 6.54 9.39 -11.72
CA ALA A 135 5.85 9.50 -10.44
C ALA A 135 5.05 10.81 -10.35
N ILE A 136 5.61 11.94 -10.80
CA ILE A 136 4.91 13.23 -10.85
C ILE A 136 3.70 13.15 -11.78
N PHE A 137 3.87 12.61 -12.99
CA PHE A 137 2.75 12.42 -13.92
C PHE A 137 1.65 11.53 -13.36
N SER A 138 2.01 10.47 -12.63
CA SER A 138 1.05 9.60 -11.96
C SER A 138 0.22 10.37 -10.94
N ILE A 139 0.85 11.19 -10.09
CA ILE A 139 0.15 11.99 -9.08
C ILE A 139 -0.77 13.03 -9.74
N VAL A 140 -0.25 13.74 -10.75
CA VAL A 140 -1.06 14.71 -11.50
C VAL A 140 -2.25 14.02 -12.17
N GLY A 141 -2.05 12.85 -12.78
CA GLY A 141 -3.12 12.06 -13.38
C GLY A 141 -4.19 11.66 -12.37
N VAL A 142 -3.79 11.15 -11.20
CA VAL A 142 -4.73 10.81 -10.12
C VAL A 142 -5.45 12.05 -9.62
N ALA A 143 -4.76 13.17 -9.42
CA ALA A 143 -5.37 14.42 -8.99
C ALA A 143 -6.45 14.90 -9.98
N LEU A 144 -6.15 14.88 -11.28
CA LEU A 144 -7.10 15.28 -12.34
C LEU A 144 -8.36 14.40 -12.35
N VAL A 145 -8.19 13.08 -12.20
CA VAL A 145 -9.33 12.14 -12.12
C VAL A 145 -10.17 12.41 -10.87
N MET A 146 -9.54 12.61 -9.72
CA MET A 146 -10.21 12.87 -8.46
C MET A 146 -11.06 14.14 -8.47
N VAL A 147 -10.55 15.23 -9.08
CA VAL A 147 -11.30 16.48 -9.21
C VAL A 147 -12.23 16.49 -10.42
N ARG A 148 -12.34 15.38 -11.16
CA ARG A 148 -13.17 15.25 -12.37
C ARG A 148 -12.86 16.31 -13.44
N GLY A 149 -11.57 16.69 -13.57
CA GLY A 149 -11.10 17.74 -14.48
C GLY A 149 -11.38 19.17 -14.03
N ASP A 150 -12.08 19.38 -12.91
CA ASP A 150 -12.34 20.71 -12.36
C ASP A 150 -11.25 21.11 -11.36
N LEU A 151 -10.25 21.81 -11.83
CA LEU A 151 -9.09 22.22 -11.03
C LEU A 151 -9.47 23.14 -9.84
N ALA A 152 -10.62 23.84 -9.90
CA ALA A 152 -11.07 24.66 -8.78
C ALA A 152 -11.33 23.84 -7.53
N ARG A 153 -11.67 22.56 -7.68
CA ARG A 153 -11.85 21.62 -6.57
C ARG A 153 -10.55 21.33 -5.80
N LEU A 154 -9.38 21.51 -6.39
CA LEU A 154 -8.12 21.38 -5.66
C LEU A 154 -8.00 22.39 -4.52
N TRP A 155 -8.54 23.60 -4.70
CA TRP A 155 -8.52 24.67 -3.70
C TRP A 155 -9.54 24.46 -2.57
N THR A 156 -10.52 23.58 -2.75
CA THR A 156 -11.50 23.23 -1.73
C THR A 156 -11.08 22.02 -0.89
N LEU A 157 -9.95 21.37 -1.20
CA LEU A 157 -9.40 20.28 -0.40
C LEU A 157 -8.89 20.86 0.93
N SER A 158 -9.52 20.48 2.03
CA SER A 158 -9.04 20.80 3.37
C SER A 158 -8.07 19.73 3.86
N PHE A 159 -6.90 20.15 4.34
CA PHE A 159 -5.94 19.24 4.96
C PHE A 159 -6.32 19.00 6.42
N VAL A 160 -6.53 17.75 6.77
CA VAL A 160 -6.98 17.33 8.11
C VAL A 160 -6.02 16.28 8.70
N ILE A 161 -6.17 16.01 10.00
CA ILE A 161 -5.30 15.03 10.69
C ILE A 161 -5.30 13.64 10.03
N GLY A 162 -6.41 13.24 9.41
CA GLY A 162 -6.49 12.00 8.64
C GLY A 162 -5.53 11.96 7.45
N ASP A 163 -5.27 13.10 6.83
CA ASP A 163 -4.32 13.18 5.71
C ASP A 163 -2.88 12.93 6.19
N VAL A 164 -2.54 13.37 7.41
CA VAL A 164 -1.25 13.05 8.06
C VAL A 164 -1.13 11.55 8.30
N PHE A 165 -2.17 10.89 8.81
CA PHE A 165 -2.15 9.43 8.98
C PHE A 165 -1.91 8.72 7.65
N MET A 166 -2.51 9.18 6.57
CA MET A 166 -2.32 8.57 5.26
C MET A 166 -0.92 8.82 4.67
N LEU A 167 -0.33 10.01 4.89
CA LEU A 167 1.06 10.30 4.52
C LEU A 167 2.04 9.36 5.24
N VAL A 168 1.84 9.18 6.56
CA VAL A 168 2.64 8.23 7.35
C VAL A 168 2.44 6.81 6.83
N ALA A 169 1.21 6.39 6.51
CA ALA A 169 0.93 5.08 5.93
C ALA A 169 1.69 4.87 4.61
N ALA A 170 1.68 5.85 3.71
CA ALA A 170 2.38 5.80 2.43
C ALA A 170 3.91 5.71 2.61
N ALA A 171 4.47 6.44 3.57
CA ALA A 171 5.89 6.37 3.91
C ALA A 171 6.29 5.00 4.49
N LEU A 172 5.50 4.45 5.43
CA LEU A 172 5.73 3.13 6.02
C LEU A 172 5.60 2.00 4.98
N TRP A 173 4.63 2.10 4.07
CA TRP A 173 4.49 1.16 2.96
C TRP A 173 5.71 1.21 2.02
N SER A 174 6.22 2.40 1.74
CA SER A 174 7.41 2.57 0.91
C SER A 174 8.65 2.00 1.60
N LEU A 175 8.79 2.19 2.91
CA LEU A 175 9.86 1.58 3.71
C LEU A 175 9.74 0.05 3.71
N TYR A 176 8.52 -0.49 3.92
CA TYR A 176 8.24 -1.92 3.81
C TYR A 176 8.71 -2.49 2.47
N THR A 177 8.37 -1.85 1.35
CA THR A 177 8.76 -2.33 0.02
C THR A 177 10.27 -2.33 -0.18
N TRP A 178 11.00 -1.35 0.36
CA TRP A 178 12.45 -1.31 0.33
C TRP A 178 13.09 -2.40 1.19
N ILE A 179 12.63 -2.58 2.43
CA ILE A 179 13.14 -3.65 3.31
C ILE A 179 12.91 -5.02 2.67
N LEU A 180 11.73 -5.25 2.10
CA LEU A 180 11.40 -6.49 1.40
C LEU A 180 12.32 -6.74 0.20
N ARG A 181 12.67 -5.69 -0.55
CA ARG A 181 13.58 -5.78 -1.70
C ARG A 181 15.01 -6.13 -1.29
N VAL A 182 15.52 -5.48 -0.23
CA VAL A 182 16.92 -5.65 0.22
C VAL A 182 17.11 -6.91 1.05
N ARG A 183 16.13 -7.30 1.82
CA ARG A 183 16.17 -8.41 2.79
C ARG A 183 15.37 -9.62 2.30
N ARG A 184 15.29 -9.88 1.00
CA ARG A 184 14.54 -11.06 0.49
C ARG A 184 14.76 -12.25 1.40
N PRO A 185 13.72 -12.70 2.14
CA PRO A 185 13.82 -13.81 3.07
C PRO A 185 14.00 -15.14 2.35
#